data_e1aa2f022c2c765cbfdb415a46e60ab7
#
_entry.id   e1aa2f022c2c765cbfdb415a46e60ab7
#
_cell.length_a   1.000
_cell.length_b   1.000
_cell.length_c   1.000
_cell.angle_alpha   90.00
_cell.angle_beta   90.00
_cell.angle_gamma   90.00
#
_symmetry.space_group_name_H-M   'P 1'
#
loop_
_entity.id
_entity.type
_entity.pdbx_description
1 polymer ?
#
loop_
_entity_poly.entity_id
_entity_poly.type
_entity_poly.pdbx_seq_one_letter_code
_entity_poly.pdbx_strand_id
1 'polypeptide(L)'
;MSGNPDMTYDEVVMGRRSIRGYLDKPVPRAVIEEVLTLAMRSPTSMHTQPWHFHVITGEPLDRIRKGNTEQMLATGKPDREIRGHGRYEGEHRDRQKRVAAQLFEAAGIGWDDKAQRQDWTMRGFRQFDAPVSVIGCIDRAVEGMTESYFDLGQFVHAMVLAAWDRGVGAVINGQGIMQSSVVRAEAQI
;
A
#
# COMPACT_ATOMS: atom_id res chain seq x y z
N MET A 1 0.24 1.88 21.51
CA MET A 1 1.49 1.13 21.78
C MET A 1 2.60 2.07 21.40
N SER A 2 3.44 2.46 22.32
CA SER A 2 4.69 3.15 22.02
C SER A 2 5.48 2.22 21.10
N GLY A 3 5.94 2.72 19.96
CA GLY A 3 6.97 2.04 19.19
C GLY A 3 8.10 1.62 20.13
N ASN A 4 8.91 0.66 19.74
CA ASN A 4 10.10 0.33 20.51
C ASN A 4 11.10 1.48 20.26
N PRO A 5 11.27 2.45 21.16
CA PRO A 5 12.08 3.66 20.90
C PRO A 5 13.58 3.36 20.76
N ASP A 6 13.97 2.10 20.91
CA ASP A 6 15.35 1.64 20.95
C ASP A 6 15.78 0.84 19.71
N MET A 7 14.95 0.77 18.63
CA MET A 7 15.35 0.07 17.40
C MET A 7 16.43 0.88 16.66
N THR A 8 17.52 0.23 16.34
CA THR A 8 18.51 0.77 15.42
C THR A 8 17.99 0.83 13.99
N TYR A 9 18.59 1.65 13.14
CA TYR A 9 18.26 1.70 11.71
C TYR A 9 18.31 0.31 11.05
N ASP A 10 19.33 -0.48 11.37
CA ASP A 10 19.50 -1.83 10.82
C ASP A 10 18.35 -2.75 11.25
N GLU A 11 17.95 -2.70 12.50
CA GLU A 11 16.80 -3.48 12.99
C GLU A 11 15.48 -3.08 12.31
N VAL A 12 15.26 -1.80 12.07
CA VAL A 12 14.08 -1.32 11.33
C VAL A 12 14.11 -1.85 9.91
N VAL A 13 15.21 -1.68 9.18
CA VAL A 13 15.32 -2.10 7.78
C VAL A 13 15.21 -3.62 7.64
N MET A 14 15.93 -4.37 8.48
CA MET A 14 15.93 -5.84 8.44
C MET A 14 14.67 -6.44 9.02
N GLY A 15 14.03 -5.77 9.97
CA GLY A 15 12.83 -6.23 10.65
C GLY A 15 11.53 -6.00 9.89
N ARG A 16 11.43 -4.90 9.13
CA ARG A 16 10.21 -4.53 8.41
C ARG A 16 9.66 -5.67 7.55
N ARG A 17 8.36 -5.90 7.67
CA ARG A 17 7.62 -6.87 6.84
C ARG A 17 6.40 -6.20 6.20
N SER A 18 5.90 -6.77 5.11
CA SER A 18 4.60 -6.41 4.52
C SER A 18 3.49 -7.10 5.32
N ILE A 19 2.88 -6.35 6.22
CA ILE A 19 1.81 -6.84 7.11
C ILE A 19 0.48 -6.80 6.35
N ARG A 20 -0.26 -7.92 6.35
CA ARG A 20 -1.54 -8.09 5.63
C ARG A 20 -2.66 -8.63 6.53
N GLY A 21 -2.52 -8.45 7.83
CA GLY A 21 -3.53 -8.72 8.84
C GLY A 21 -3.40 -7.68 9.93
N TYR A 22 -4.49 -7.01 10.25
CA TYR A 22 -4.50 -5.89 11.17
C TYR A 22 -5.47 -6.16 12.31
N LEU A 23 -5.21 -5.51 13.44
CA LEU A 23 -6.15 -5.46 14.54
C LEU A 23 -7.24 -4.42 14.23
N ASP A 24 -8.45 -4.68 14.71
CA ASP A 24 -9.51 -3.67 14.72
C ASP A 24 -9.22 -2.65 15.84
N LYS A 25 -8.24 -1.82 15.60
CA LYS A 25 -7.75 -0.82 16.53
C LYS A 25 -7.31 0.43 15.76
N PRO A 26 -7.86 1.60 16.10
CA PRO A 26 -7.45 2.84 15.45
C PRO A 26 -5.98 3.14 15.71
N VAL A 27 -5.30 3.67 14.69
CA VAL A 27 -3.95 4.23 14.84
C VAL A 27 -4.10 5.67 15.31
N PRO A 28 -3.46 6.09 16.42
CA PRO A 28 -3.54 7.46 16.88
C PRO A 28 -3.07 8.45 15.82
N ARG A 29 -3.80 9.55 15.64
CA ARG A 29 -3.45 10.59 14.66
C ARG A 29 -2.03 11.11 14.83
N ALA A 30 -1.57 11.31 16.06
CA ALA A 30 -0.20 11.76 16.33
C ALA A 30 0.85 10.80 15.76
N VAL A 31 0.64 9.48 15.82
CA VAL A 31 1.55 8.49 15.23
C VAL A 31 1.58 8.60 13.71
N ILE A 32 0.43 8.81 13.09
CA ILE A 32 0.34 9.01 11.63
C ILE A 32 1.09 10.29 11.21
N GLU A 33 0.89 11.39 11.94
CA GLU A 33 1.57 12.66 11.69
C GLU A 33 3.09 12.55 11.86
N GLU A 34 3.57 11.84 12.88
CA GLU A 34 4.99 11.56 13.04
C GLU A 34 5.58 10.74 11.89
N VAL A 35 4.89 9.68 11.48
CA VAL A 35 5.29 8.82 10.35
C VAL A 35 5.41 9.63 9.07
N LEU A 36 4.41 10.46 8.78
CA LEU A 36 4.41 11.32 7.58
C LEU A 36 5.50 12.40 7.67
N THR A 37 5.69 13.01 8.85
CA THR A 37 6.74 14.03 9.06
C THR A 37 8.14 13.46 8.76
N LEU A 38 8.42 12.23 9.19
CA LEU A 38 9.69 11.58 8.87
C LEU A 38 9.79 11.24 7.39
N ALA A 39 8.73 10.74 6.79
CA ALA A 39 8.70 10.42 5.36
C ALA A 39 8.90 11.66 4.47
N MET A 40 8.43 12.83 4.91
CA MET A 40 8.66 14.12 4.23
C MET A 40 10.14 14.53 4.15
N ARG A 41 11.03 13.86 4.88
CA ARG A 41 12.48 14.06 4.77
C ARG A 41 13.11 13.33 3.59
N SER A 42 12.33 12.55 2.84
CA SER A 42 12.81 11.89 1.62
C SER A 42 13.31 12.94 0.62
N PRO A 43 14.45 12.68 -0.04
CA PRO A 43 14.95 13.57 -1.08
C PRO A 43 14.03 13.55 -2.31
N THR A 44 14.01 14.66 -3.05
CA THR A 44 13.35 14.74 -4.36
C THR A 44 14.23 15.44 -5.38
N SER A 45 14.04 15.09 -6.64
CA SER A 45 14.71 15.77 -7.73
C SER A 45 14.44 17.27 -7.66
N MET A 46 15.51 18.08 -7.60
CA MET A 46 15.46 19.54 -7.54
C MET A 46 14.50 20.11 -6.46
N HIS A 47 14.24 19.35 -5.41
CA HIS A 47 13.33 19.69 -4.32
C HIS A 47 11.88 19.94 -4.78
N THR A 48 11.42 19.23 -5.79
CA THR A 48 10.10 19.43 -6.42
C THR A 48 8.94 18.93 -5.57
N GLN A 49 9.17 17.93 -4.70
CA GLN A 49 8.16 17.32 -3.81
C GLN A 49 6.83 17.05 -4.54
N PRO A 50 6.85 16.18 -5.57
CA PRO A 50 5.76 16.03 -6.54
C PRO A 50 4.53 15.30 -6.01
N TRP A 51 4.46 15.02 -4.73
CA TRP A 51 3.47 14.14 -4.11
C TRP A 51 2.42 14.88 -3.28
N HIS A 52 1.24 14.27 -3.22
CA HIS A 52 0.19 14.57 -2.26
C HIS A 52 -0.21 13.28 -1.54
N PHE A 53 -0.52 13.37 -0.25
CA PHE A 53 -0.93 12.22 0.55
C PHE A 53 -2.28 12.46 1.20
N HIS A 54 -3.17 11.50 1.03
CA HIS A 54 -4.51 11.52 1.62
C HIS A 54 -4.60 10.40 2.65
N VAL A 55 -4.82 10.76 3.90
CA VAL A 55 -5.02 9.81 5.00
C VAL A 55 -6.50 9.53 5.14
N ILE A 56 -6.91 8.30 4.88
CA ILE A 56 -8.30 7.87 4.86
C ILE A 56 -8.55 6.90 6.01
N THR A 57 -9.60 7.16 6.78
CA THR A 57 -10.04 6.34 7.92
C THR A 57 -11.57 6.30 7.98
N GLY A 58 -12.13 5.40 8.79
CA GLY A 58 -13.57 5.33 9.07
C GLY A 58 -14.44 5.13 7.83
N GLU A 59 -15.61 5.74 7.82
CA GLU A 59 -16.63 5.53 6.76
C GLU A 59 -16.11 5.74 5.31
N PRO A 60 -15.33 6.77 4.98
CA PRO A 60 -14.77 6.91 3.63
C PRO A 60 -13.92 5.69 3.24
N LEU A 61 -13.11 5.18 4.15
CA LEU A 61 -12.30 3.98 3.91
C LEU A 61 -13.17 2.73 3.71
N ASP A 62 -14.25 2.61 4.46
CA ASP A 62 -15.20 1.49 4.31
C ASP A 62 -15.92 1.55 2.96
N ARG A 63 -16.30 2.74 2.50
CA ARG A 63 -16.89 2.92 1.16
C ARG A 63 -15.89 2.59 0.04
N ILE A 64 -14.61 2.96 0.20
CA ILE A 64 -13.54 2.56 -0.74
C ILE A 64 -13.43 1.03 -0.81
N ARG A 65 -13.38 0.33 0.33
CA ARG A 65 -13.29 -1.14 0.39
C ARG A 65 -14.46 -1.79 -0.34
N LYS A 66 -15.66 -1.32 -0.04
CA LYS A 66 -16.91 -1.80 -0.64
C LYS A 66 -16.90 -1.58 -2.14
N GLY A 67 -16.70 -0.35 -2.60
CA GLY A 67 -16.72 0.01 -4.01
C GLY A 67 -15.63 -0.68 -4.82
N ASN A 68 -14.39 -0.77 -4.30
CA ASN A 68 -13.30 -1.52 -4.93
C ASN A 68 -13.67 -2.99 -5.14
N THR A 69 -14.28 -3.62 -4.13
CA THR A 69 -14.66 -5.02 -4.16
C THR A 69 -15.80 -5.24 -5.16
N GLU A 70 -16.87 -4.47 -5.06
CA GLU A 70 -18.05 -4.56 -5.91
C GLU A 70 -17.70 -4.34 -7.38
N GLN A 71 -16.95 -3.28 -7.69
CA GLN A 71 -16.57 -2.98 -9.07
C GLN A 71 -15.65 -4.04 -9.65
N MET A 72 -14.67 -4.54 -8.87
CA MET A 72 -13.78 -5.60 -9.34
C MET A 72 -14.52 -6.91 -9.58
N LEU A 73 -15.45 -7.30 -8.72
CA LEU A 73 -16.26 -8.50 -8.89
C LEU A 73 -17.24 -8.38 -10.08
N ALA A 74 -17.81 -7.20 -10.29
CA ALA A 74 -18.74 -6.96 -11.39
C ALA A 74 -18.08 -6.93 -12.77
N THR A 75 -16.87 -6.35 -12.86
CA THR A 75 -16.22 -6.11 -14.15
C THR A 75 -15.09 -7.09 -14.47
N GLY A 76 -14.49 -7.68 -13.44
CA GLY A 76 -13.26 -8.47 -13.56
C GLY A 76 -12.05 -7.66 -14.06
N LYS A 77 -12.16 -6.33 -14.14
CA LYS A 77 -11.13 -5.46 -14.71
C LYS A 77 -10.82 -4.29 -13.77
N PRO A 78 -9.53 -3.92 -13.65
CA PRO A 78 -9.15 -2.71 -12.94
C PRO A 78 -9.51 -1.46 -13.76
N ASP A 79 -9.89 -0.40 -13.04
CA ASP A 79 -10.10 0.95 -13.55
C ASP A 79 -8.94 1.84 -13.10
N ARG A 80 -7.77 1.63 -13.69
CA ARG A 80 -6.53 2.29 -13.27
C ARG A 80 -6.34 3.62 -13.98
N GLU A 81 -6.09 4.67 -13.24
CA GLU A 81 -5.62 5.96 -13.76
C GLU A 81 -4.15 5.86 -14.24
N ILE A 82 -3.29 5.22 -13.44
CA ILE A 82 -1.90 5.00 -13.82
C ILE A 82 -1.76 3.60 -14.45
N ARG A 83 -1.12 3.54 -15.62
CA ARG A 83 -0.89 2.27 -16.30
C ARG A 83 -0.12 1.31 -15.38
N GLY A 84 -0.68 0.15 -15.17
CA GLY A 84 -0.02 -0.91 -14.41
C GLY A 84 1.19 -1.48 -15.16
N HIS A 85 2.05 -2.18 -14.42
CA HIS A 85 3.13 -2.96 -15.05
C HIS A 85 2.55 -4.02 -16.00
N GLY A 86 3.29 -4.32 -17.04
CA GLY A 86 3.00 -5.42 -17.94
C GLY A 86 3.21 -6.80 -17.27
N ARG A 87 3.18 -7.84 -18.06
CA ARG A 87 3.47 -9.20 -17.59
C ARG A 87 4.96 -9.35 -17.36
N TYR A 88 5.34 -9.82 -16.17
CA TYR A 88 6.73 -10.20 -15.92
C TYR A 88 7.11 -11.46 -16.69
N GLU A 89 8.35 -11.53 -17.17
CA GLU A 89 8.92 -12.65 -17.90
C GLU A 89 10.26 -13.08 -17.29
N GLY A 90 10.76 -14.23 -17.68
CA GLY A 90 12.04 -14.77 -17.25
C GLY A 90 12.19 -14.83 -15.73
N GLU A 91 13.35 -14.47 -15.23
CA GLU A 91 13.69 -14.52 -13.81
C GLU A 91 12.76 -13.65 -12.93
N HIS A 92 12.27 -12.52 -13.42
CA HIS A 92 11.31 -11.68 -12.68
C HIS A 92 9.99 -12.42 -12.46
N ARG A 93 9.53 -13.16 -13.47
CA ARG A 93 8.34 -14.01 -13.34
C ARG A 93 8.55 -15.13 -12.35
N ASP A 94 9.72 -15.74 -12.33
CA ASP A 94 10.04 -16.84 -11.43
C ASP A 94 10.11 -16.36 -9.96
N ARG A 95 10.70 -15.19 -9.73
CA ARG A 95 10.67 -14.54 -8.40
C ARG A 95 9.23 -14.25 -7.95
N GLN A 96 8.38 -13.74 -8.85
CA GLN A 96 6.97 -13.48 -8.56
C GLN A 96 6.23 -14.76 -8.19
N LYS A 97 6.45 -15.88 -8.89
CA LYS A 97 5.83 -17.17 -8.57
C LYS A 97 6.31 -17.71 -7.22
N ARG A 98 7.63 -17.65 -6.95
CA ARG A 98 8.20 -18.11 -5.68
C ARG A 98 7.60 -17.36 -4.49
N VAL A 99 7.55 -16.03 -4.55
CA VAL A 99 6.99 -15.24 -3.44
C VAL A 99 5.49 -15.49 -3.26
N ALA A 100 4.75 -15.73 -4.36
CA ALA A 100 3.34 -16.09 -4.27
C ALA A 100 3.12 -17.46 -3.61
N ALA A 101 3.96 -18.45 -3.96
CA ALA A 101 3.90 -19.77 -3.34
C ALA A 101 4.19 -19.70 -1.83
N GLN A 102 5.27 -19.02 -1.43
CA GLN A 102 5.61 -18.81 -0.01
C GLN A 102 4.50 -18.07 0.76
N LEU A 103 3.87 -17.08 0.12
CA LEU A 103 2.77 -16.35 0.74
C LEU A 103 1.54 -17.22 0.97
N PHE A 104 1.16 -18.05 -0.01
CA PHE A 104 0.03 -18.95 0.12
C PHE A 104 0.31 -20.06 1.14
N GLU A 105 1.50 -20.65 1.12
CA GLU A 105 1.94 -21.60 2.12
C GLU A 105 1.86 -21.02 3.54
N ALA A 106 2.41 -19.83 3.76
CA ALA A 106 2.36 -19.13 5.04
C ALA A 106 0.93 -18.77 5.48
N ALA A 107 0.02 -18.59 4.53
CA ALA A 107 -1.40 -18.31 4.78
C ALA A 107 -2.25 -19.58 4.92
N GLY A 108 -1.67 -20.78 4.79
CA GLY A 108 -2.39 -22.07 4.81
C GLY A 108 -3.29 -22.27 3.58
N ILE A 109 -2.99 -21.61 2.45
CA ILE A 109 -3.80 -21.67 1.23
C ILE A 109 -3.15 -22.66 0.25
N GLY A 110 -3.88 -23.71 -0.12
CA GLY A 110 -3.42 -24.68 -1.11
C GLY A 110 -3.21 -24.04 -2.48
N TRP A 111 -2.12 -24.42 -3.17
CA TRP A 111 -1.83 -23.88 -4.52
C TRP A 111 -2.97 -24.11 -5.51
N ASP A 112 -3.66 -25.24 -5.42
CA ASP A 112 -4.77 -25.61 -6.29
C ASP A 112 -6.13 -25.07 -5.81
N ASP A 113 -6.20 -24.51 -4.62
CA ASP A 113 -7.42 -23.89 -4.09
C ASP A 113 -7.64 -22.49 -4.70
N LYS A 114 -8.31 -22.50 -5.85
CA LYS A 114 -8.61 -21.27 -6.59
C LYS A 114 -9.52 -20.32 -5.81
N ALA A 115 -10.46 -20.87 -5.02
CA ALA A 115 -11.42 -20.07 -4.27
C ALA A 115 -10.74 -19.29 -3.15
N GLN A 116 -9.92 -19.98 -2.33
CA GLN A 116 -9.16 -19.30 -1.27
C GLN A 116 -8.15 -18.31 -1.82
N ARG A 117 -7.49 -18.62 -2.95
CA ARG A 117 -6.57 -17.66 -3.60
C ARG A 117 -7.29 -16.43 -4.13
N GLN A 118 -8.50 -16.59 -4.65
CA GLN A 118 -9.33 -15.46 -5.08
C GLN A 118 -9.74 -14.60 -3.87
N ASP A 119 -10.20 -15.21 -2.79
CA ASP A 119 -10.54 -14.48 -1.56
C ASP A 119 -9.33 -13.72 -1.02
N TRP A 120 -8.17 -14.37 -0.95
CA TRP A 120 -6.93 -13.69 -0.57
C TRP A 120 -6.61 -12.48 -1.46
N THR A 121 -6.81 -12.62 -2.77
CA THR A 121 -6.60 -11.53 -3.72
C THR A 121 -7.56 -10.37 -3.43
N MET A 122 -8.82 -10.67 -3.15
CA MET A 122 -9.84 -9.66 -2.84
C MET A 122 -9.56 -8.90 -1.54
N ARG A 123 -8.82 -9.48 -0.60
CA ARG A 123 -8.35 -8.76 0.60
C ARG A 123 -7.51 -7.53 0.24
N GLY A 124 -6.69 -7.59 -0.83
CA GLY A 124 -5.93 -6.44 -1.31
C GLY A 124 -6.85 -5.29 -1.79
N PHE A 125 -7.96 -5.60 -2.45
CA PHE A 125 -8.97 -4.60 -2.85
C PHE A 125 -9.68 -3.99 -1.64
N ARG A 126 -9.88 -4.76 -0.56
CA ARG A 126 -10.37 -4.28 0.74
C ARG A 126 -9.28 -3.61 1.59
N GLN A 127 -8.08 -3.38 1.02
CA GLN A 127 -6.93 -2.81 1.73
C GLN A 127 -6.53 -3.61 2.99
N PHE A 128 -6.71 -4.93 2.92
CA PHE A 128 -6.44 -5.88 4.02
C PHE A 128 -7.18 -5.53 5.32
N ASP A 129 -8.28 -4.80 5.23
CA ASP A 129 -9.10 -4.33 6.35
C ASP A 129 -8.31 -3.48 7.36
N ALA A 130 -7.26 -2.78 6.90
CA ALA A 130 -6.43 -1.90 7.71
C ALA A 130 -7.22 -0.67 8.22
N PRO A 131 -7.07 -0.24 9.47
CA PRO A 131 -7.83 0.89 10.03
C PRO A 131 -7.49 2.23 9.39
N VAL A 132 -6.36 2.31 8.69
CA VAL A 132 -5.87 3.52 7.99
C VAL A 132 -5.36 3.13 6.63
N SER A 133 -5.68 3.92 5.63
CA SER A 133 -5.05 3.89 4.30
C SER A 133 -4.44 5.26 3.99
N VAL A 134 -3.20 5.25 3.51
CA VAL A 134 -2.53 6.46 3.02
C VAL A 134 -2.41 6.33 1.51
N ILE A 135 -3.09 7.21 0.77
CA ILE A 135 -3.07 7.21 -0.69
C ILE A 135 -2.09 8.27 -1.16
N GLY A 136 -1.04 7.82 -1.85
CA GLY A 136 -0.06 8.70 -2.48
C GLY A 136 -0.45 9.04 -3.90
N CYS A 137 -0.46 10.32 -4.22
CA CYS A 137 -0.73 10.86 -5.54
C CYS A 137 0.47 11.64 -6.05
N ILE A 138 0.61 11.74 -7.37
CA ILE A 138 1.58 12.62 -8.04
C ILE A 138 0.81 13.76 -8.67
N ASP A 139 1.37 14.97 -8.59
CA ASP A 139 0.81 16.12 -9.27
C ASP A 139 0.73 15.87 -10.79
N ARG A 140 -0.40 16.23 -11.40
CA ARG A 140 -0.60 16.06 -12.86
C ARG A 140 0.40 16.85 -13.69
N ALA A 141 0.91 17.96 -13.17
CA ALA A 141 1.91 18.77 -13.86
C ALA A 141 3.23 18.04 -14.12
N VAL A 142 3.51 17.02 -13.31
CA VAL A 142 4.73 16.18 -13.40
C VAL A 142 4.42 14.72 -13.69
N GLU A 143 3.18 14.43 -14.09
CA GLU A 143 2.79 13.10 -14.56
C GLU A 143 3.61 12.70 -15.79
N GLY A 144 4.15 11.50 -15.78
CA GLY A 144 5.02 11.01 -16.86
C GLY A 144 6.51 11.32 -16.69
N MET A 145 6.90 12.15 -15.73
CA MET A 145 8.30 12.29 -15.33
C MET A 145 8.72 11.08 -14.48
N THR A 146 9.73 10.34 -14.92
CA THR A 146 10.21 9.14 -14.21
C THR A 146 10.67 9.47 -12.80
N GLU A 147 11.29 10.63 -12.63
CA GLU A 147 11.78 11.14 -11.34
C GLU A 147 10.65 11.26 -10.31
N SER A 148 9.45 11.68 -10.72
CA SER A 148 8.30 11.82 -9.82
C SER A 148 7.87 10.49 -9.20
N TYR A 149 7.91 9.40 -9.98
CA TYR A 149 7.62 8.06 -9.47
C TYR A 149 8.74 7.53 -8.59
N PHE A 150 9.99 7.83 -8.92
CA PHE A 150 11.14 7.47 -8.10
C PHE A 150 11.08 8.18 -6.75
N ASP A 151 10.79 9.47 -6.75
CA ASP A 151 10.66 10.30 -5.55
C ASP A 151 9.49 9.81 -4.67
N LEU A 152 8.31 9.54 -5.26
CA LEU A 152 7.18 8.95 -4.55
C LEU A 152 7.54 7.61 -3.92
N GLY A 153 8.31 6.77 -4.62
CA GLY A 153 8.79 5.49 -4.10
C GLY A 153 9.69 5.64 -2.87
N GLN A 154 10.56 6.65 -2.85
CA GLN A 154 11.42 6.96 -1.70
C GLN A 154 10.57 7.39 -0.49
N PHE A 155 9.60 8.27 -0.70
CA PHE A 155 8.68 8.69 0.36
C PHE A 155 7.92 7.50 0.94
N VAL A 156 7.30 6.68 0.08
CA VAL A 156 6.53 5.51 0.52
C VAL A 156 7.40 4.52 1.29
N HIS A 157 8.65 4.32 0.86
CA HIS A 157 9.59 3.46 1.58
C HIS A 157 9.94 4.05 2.95
N ALA A 158 10.28 5.33 3.03
CA ALA A 158 10.54 6.00 4.31
C ALA A 158 9.33 5.92 5.25
N MET A 159 8.11 6.09 4.72
CA MET A 159 6.87 5.99 5.49
C MET A 159 6.68 4.60 6.11
N VAL A 160 6.90 3.53 5.37
CA VAL A 160 6.73 2.17 5.93
C VAL A 160 7.83 1.80 6.92
N LEU A 161 9.04 2.35 6.79
CA LEU A 161 10.10 2.22 7.80
C LEU A 161 9.74 2.98 9.07
N ALA A 162 9.30 4.24 8.95
CA ALA A 162 8.88 5.06 10.08
C ALA A 162 7.67 4.46 10.83
N ALA A 163 6.74 3.84 10.10
CA ALA A 163 5.62 3.11 10.71
C ALA A 163 6.12 1.90 11.50
N TRP A 164 7.01 1.12 10.93
CA TRP A 164 7.59 -0.06 11.57
C TRP A 164 8.33 0.28 12.87
N ASP A 165 9.16 1.31 12.84
CA ASP A 165 9.86 1.85 14.00
C ASP A 165 8.91 2.23 15.16
N ARG A 166 7.69 2.65 14.82
CA ARG A 166 6.62 2.99 15.79
C ARG A 166 5.70 1.83 16.15
N GLY A 167 6.06 0.61 15.78
CA GLY A 167 5.26 -0.59 16.06
C GLY A 167 3.95 -0.66 15.24
N VAL A 168 3.88 0.08 14.13
CA VAL A 168 2.74 0.06 13.21
C VAL A 168 3.09 -0.77 11.98
N GLY A 169 2.41 -1.91 11.82
CA GLY A 169 2.54 -2.74 10.62
C GLY A 169 1.96 -2.04 9.39
N ALA A 170 2.66 -2.13 8.26
CA ALA A 170 2.20 -1.54 7.01
C ALA A 170 2.47 -2.44 5.81
N VAL A 171 1.74 -2.21 4.72
CA VAL A 171 1.99 -2.83 3.40
C VAL A 171 1.80 -1.81 2.29
N ILE A 172 2.70 -1.82 1.31
CA ILE A 172 2.51 -1.07 0.06
C ILE A 172 1.56 -1.89 -0.81
N ASN A 173 0.36 -1.35 -1.05
CA ASN A 173 -0.74 -2.07 -1.67
C ASN A 173 -1.23 -1.39 -2.95
N GLY A 174 -0.82 -1.92 -4.11
CA GLY A 174 -1.32 -1.44 -5.40
C GLY A 174 -2.76 -1.88 -5.73
N GLN A 175 -3.27 -2.96 -5.11
CA GLN A 175 -4.65 -3.43 -5.38
C GLN A 175 -5.69 -2.47 -4.78
N GLY A 176 -5.37 -1.82 -3.67
CA GLY A 176 -6.25 -0.88 -2.99
C GLY A 176 -6.60 0.38 -3.80
N ILE A 177 -5.83 0.67 -4.87
CA ILE A 177 -6.04 1.81 -5.78
C ILE A 177 -6.40 1.38 -7.21
N MET A 178 -6.64 0.10 -7.44
CA MET A 178 -6.94 -0.41 -8.80
C MET A 178 -8.29 0.06 -9.35
N GLN A 179 -9.22 0.44 -8.51
CA GLN A 179 -10.48 1.07 -8.90
C GLN A 179 -10.36 2.57 -8.62
N SER A 180 -9.59 3.26 -9.46
CA SER A 180 -9.19 4.65 -9.23
C SER A 180 -10.39 5.60 -9.16
N SER A 181 -11.45 5.38 -9.93
CA SER A 181 -12.67 6.19 -9.87
C SER A 181 -13.35 6.13 -8.50
N VAL A 182 -13.43 4.93 -7.91
CA VAL A 182 -13.97 4.74 -6.55
C VAL A 182 -13.12 5.47 -5.51
N VAL A 183 -11.79 5.24 -5.58
CA VAL A 183 -10.86 5.86 -4.64
C VAL A 183 -10.93 7.37 -4.70
N ARG A 184 -10.94 7.95 -5.89
CA ARG A 184 -11.03 9.41 -6.07
C ARG A 184 -12.32 9.99 -5.51
N ALA A 185 -13.44 9.36 -5.83
CA ALA A 185 -14.75 9.83 -5.37
C ALA A 185 -14.85 9.84 -3.84
N GLU A 186 -14.42 8.76 -3.19
CA GLU A 186 -14.58 8.59 -1.75
C GLU A 186 -13.50 9.31 -0.92
N ALA A 187 -12.29 9.44 -1.47
CA ALA A 187 -11.20 10.19 -0.84
C ALA A 187 -11.21 11.68 -1.19
N GLN A 188 -12.10 12.12 -2.07
CA GLN A 188 -12.22 13.50 -2.56
C GLN A 188 -10.91 14.04 -3.17
N ILE A 189 -10.28 13.22 -4.04
CA ILE A 189 -9.02 13.52 -4.71
C ILE A 189 -9.27 14.00 -6.14
#